data_d4eaa6c8e35872ee409f5121974999b8
#
_entry.id   d4eaa6c8e35872ee409f5121974999b8
#
_cell.length_a   1.000
_cell.length_b   1.000
_cell.length_c   1.000
_cell.angle_alpha   90.00
_cell.angle_beta   90.00
_cell.angle_gamma   90.00
#
_symmetry.space_group_name_H-M   'P 1'
#
loop_
_entity.id
_entity.type
_entity.pdbx_description
1 polymer ?
#
loop_
_entity_poly.entity_id
_entity_poly.type
_entity_poly.pdbx_seq_one_letter_code
_entity_poly.pdbx_strand_id
1 'polypeptide(L)'
;MESKEIIEAVLEKVPHQPPFRFVDEISFLEETGIKGNYYLSPDADFYRGHFPGYPITPGVILTEIMAQTGMVAFGIYLMMLNGEKTFKNMACMLTETNIKFKKQVTPGQRVYVHSEKLLFRHGKLQCNISLYNSANELLCHGNMSGMLITKT
;
A
#
# COMPACT_ATOMS: atom_id res chain seq x y z
N MET A 1 13.12 -13.49 15.08
CA MET A 1 12.69 -13.62 13.68
C MET A 1 13.54 -12.67 12.83
N GLU A 2 14.11 -13.18 11.75
CA GLU A 2 14.93 -12.35 10.86
C GLU A 2 14.04 -11.41 10.05
N SER A 3 14.62 -10.29 9.55
CA SER A 3 13.90 -9.29 8.79
C SER A 3 13.13 -9.88 7.61
N LYS A 4 13.74 -10.80 6.88
CA LYS A 4 13.12 -11.47 5.75
C LYS A 4 11.89 -12.28 6.16
N GLU A 5 11.97 -12.99 7.27
CA GLU A 5 10.85 -13.78 7.80
C GLU A 5 9.69 -12.88 8.22
N ILE A 6 10.01 -11.74 8.83
CA ILE A 6 9.01 -10.76 9.25
C ILE A 6 8.27 -10.22 8.02
N ILE A 7 9.02 -9.84 6.98
CA ILE A 7 8.45 -9.34 5.73
C ILE A 7 7.54 -10.39 5.09
N GLU A 8 7.98 -11.63 5.01
CA GLU A 8 7.17 -12.73 4.48
C GLU A 8 5.89 -12.92 5.28
N ALA A 9 6.00 -12.88 6.61
CA ALA A 9 4.83 -13.01 7.49
C ALA A 9 3.83 -11.87 7.28
N VAL A 10 4.31 -10.64 7.11
CA VAL A 10 3.44 -9.49 6.83
C VAL A 10 2.73 -9.67 5.48
N LEU A 11 3.48 -10.03 4.43
CA LEU A 11 2.91 -10.23 3.09
C LEU A 11 1.82 -11.32 3.09
N GLU A 12 2.02 -12.41 3.83
CA GLU A 12 1.01 -13.47 3.96
C GLU A 12 -0.28 -12.97 4.62
N LYS A 13 -0.17 -12.01 5.53
CA LYS A 13 -1.30 -11.49 6.29
C LYS A 13 -2.08 -10.40 5.57
N VAL A 14 -1.52 -9.81 4.50
CA VAL A 14 -2.26 -8.84 3.69
C VAL A 14 -3.48 -9.56 3.10
N PRO A 15 -4.71 -9.12 3.41
CA PRO A 15 -5.91 -9.90 3.04
C PRO A 15 -6.27 -9.81 1.56
N HIS A 16 -5.79 -8.81 0.87
CA HIS A 16 -6.11 -8.59 -0.55
C HIS A 16 -5.56 -9.72 -1.42
N GLN A 17 -6.35 -10.16 -2.39
CA GLN A 17 -5.98 -11.21 -3.32
C GLN A 17 -6.14 -10.72 -4.75
N PRO A 18 -5.41 -11.31 -5.72
CA PRO A 18 -5.66 -10.98 -7.12
C PRO A 18 -7.13 -11.19 -7.48
N PRO A 19 -7.72 -10.32 -8.29
CA PRO A 19 -7.10 -9.24 -9.07
C PRO A 19 -6.92 -7.91 -8.34
N PHE A 20 -7.18 -7.84 -7.04
CA PHE A 20 -7.14 -6.59 -6.27
C PHE A 20 -6.01 -6.59 -5.23
N ARG A 21 -4.93 -7.28 -5.51
CA ARG A 21 -3.71 -7.24 -4.68
C ARG A 21 -2.65 -6.45 -5.40
N PHE A 22 -2.19 -5.34 -4.79
CA PHE A 22 -1.30 -4.36 -5.42
C PHE A 22 0.00 -4.15 -4.63
N VAL A 23 0.54 -5.22 -4.08
CA VAL A 23 1.87 -5.22 -3.45
C VAL A 23 2.63 -6.46 -3.89
N ASP A 24 3.85 -6.27 -4.42
CA ASP A 24 4.73 -7.38 -4.80
C ASP A 24 5.77 -7.64 -3.72
N GLU A 25 6.50 -6.61 -3.32
CA GLU A 25 7.63 -6.75 -2.43
C GLU A 25 7.63 -5.64 -1.38
N ILE A 26 8.17 -5.96 -0.21
CA ILE A 26 8.49 -5.00 0.84
C ILE A 26 10.00 -4.98 0.97
N SER A 27 10.63 -3.82 0.78
CA SER A 27 12.08 -3.65 0.80
C SER A 27 12.62 -3.01 2.08
N PHE A 28 11.75 -2.38 2.86
CA PHE A 28 12.10 -1.72 4.12
C PHE A 28 10.91 -1.84 5.06
N LEU A 29 11.16 -2.22 6.30
CA LEU A 29 10.10 -2.39 7.29
C LEU A 29 10.65 -2.14 8.68
N GLU A 30 10.24 -1.00 9.27
CA GLU A 30 10.61 -0.62 10.63
C GLU A 30 9.42 0.06 11.30
N GLU A 31 9.52 0.33 12.60
CA GLU A 31 8.44 1.00 13.33
C GLU A 31 8.11 2.38 12.76
N THR A 32 9.08 3.03 12.13
CA THR A 32 8.93 4.38 11.59
C THR A 32 8.30 4.42 10.21
N GLY A 33 8.39 3.32 9.45
CA GLY A 33 7.89 3.33 8.08
C GLY A 33 8.06 2.03 7.33
N ILE A 34 7.57 2.03 6.12
CA ILE A 34 7.62 0.89 5.21
C ILE A 34 7.92 1.38 3.79
N LYS A 35 8.61 0.55 3.02
CA LYS A 35 8.79 0.73 1.58
C LYS A 35 8.44 -0.57 0.88
N GLY A 36 7.72 -0.46 -0.21
CA GLY A 36 7.35 -1.61 -1.03
C GLY A 36 7.17 -1.22 -2.48
N ASN A 37 6.83 -2.18 -3.31
CA ASN A 37 6.67 -1.92 -4.74
C ASN A 37 5.60 -2.81 -5.36
N TYR A 38 5.18 -2.41 -6.55
CA TYR A 38 4.21 -3.15 -7.34
C TYR A 38 4.46 -2.92 -8.83
N TYR A 39 4.40 -3.99 -9.63
CA TYR A 39 4.50 -3.91 -11.08
C TYR A 39 3.12 -3.75 -11.70
N LEU A 40 2.93 -2.68 -12.48
CA LEU A 40 1.68 -2.38 -13.19
C LEU A 40 1.63 -3.15 -14.50
N SER A 41 1.09 -4.36 -14.47
CA SER A 41 0.97 -5.18 -15.67
C SER A 41 0.07 -4.50 -16.72
N PRO A 42 0.52 -4.45 -17.99
CA PRO A 42 -0.32 -3.94 -19.08
C PRO A 42 -1.60 -4.76 -19.28
N ASP A 43 -1.64 -5.98 -18.77
CA ASP A 43 -2.79 -6.88 -18.92
C ASP A 43 -3.89 -6.65 -17.89
N ALA A 44 -3.69 -5.72 -16.96
CA ALA A 44 -4.72 -5.40 -15.96
C ALA A 44 -5.99 -4.86 -16.64
N ASP A 45 -7.14 -5.40 -16.23
CA ASP A 45 -8.42 -5.10 -16.88
C ASP A 45 -8.81 -3.63 -16.89
N PHE A 46 -8.45 -2.88 -15.83
CA PHE A 46 -8.83 -1.47 -15.75
C PHE A 46 -8.24 -0.61 -16.87
N TYR A 47 -7.13 -1.02 -17.48
CA TYR A 47 -6.55 -0.26 -18.60
C TYR A 47 -7.40 -0.28 -19.86
N ARG A 48 -8.24 -1.30 -20.05
CA ARG A 48 -9.11 -1.38 -21.22
C ARG A 48 -10.19 -0.31 -21.21
N GLY A 49 -10.63 0.06 -20.02
CA GLY A 49 -11.66 1.09 -19.84
C GLY A 49 -11.13 2.48 -19.52
N HIS A 50 -9.87 2.58 -19.11
CA HIS A 50 -9.30 3.85 -18.64
C HIS A 50 -7.95 4.12 -19.32
N PHE A 51 -7.89 4.50 -20.59
CA PHE A 51 -9.04 4.73 -21.49
C PHE A 51 -8.84 3.90 -22.75
N PRO A 52 -9.90 3.56 -23.52
CA PRO A 52 -9.74 2.79 -24.75
C PRO A 52 -8.72 3.42 -25.71
N GLY A 53 -7.67 2.65 -26.06
CA GLY A 53 -6.59 3.14 -26.91
C GLY A 53 -5.61 4.11 -26.25
N TYR A 54 -5.83 4.45 -24.98
CA TYR A 54 -4.96 5.35 -24.23
C TYR A 54 -4.91 4.92 -22.76
N PRO A 55 -4.16 3.86 -22.44
CA PRO A 55 -4.14 3.32 -21.08
C PRO A 55 -3.34 4.21 -20.13
N ILE A 56 -4.02 4.63 -19.07
CA ILE A 56 -3.44 5.40 -17.96
C ILE A 56 -3.87 4.73 -16.67
N THR A 57 -2.98 4.63 -15.70
CA THR A 57 -3.33 4.07 -14.40
C THR A 57 -4.27 5.04 -13.67
N PRO A 58 -5.49 4.60 -13.30
CA PRO A 58 -6.42 5.45 -12.56
C PRO A 58 -5.82 5.92 -11.24
N GLY A 59 -6.04 7.19 -10.88
CA GLY A 59 -5.57 7.73 -9.61
C GLY A 59 -6.09 6.95 -8.41
N VAL A 60 -7.31 6.41 -8.50
CA VAL A 60 -7.86 5.57 -7.42
C VAL A 60 -7.09 4.26 -7.25
N ILE A 61 -6.53 3.72 -8.33
CA ILE A 61 -5.67 2.53 -8.26
C ILE A 61 -4.31 2.88 -7.65
N LEU A 62 -3.74 4.03 -8.01
CA LEU A 62 -2.49 4.50 -7.39
C LEU A 62 -2.68 4.70 -5.88
N THR A 63 -3.82 5.27 -5.50
CA THR A 63 -4.19 5.43 -4.09
C THR A 63 -4.27 4.08 -3.38
N GLU A 64 -4.88 3.07 -4.02
CA GLU A 64 -4.99 1.73 -3.46
C GLU A 64 -3.62 1.04 -3.34
N ILE A 65 -2.74 1.21 -4.34
CA ILE A 65 -1.36 0.70 -4.27
C ILE A 65 -0.64 1.27 -3.03
N MET A 66 -0.75 2.58 -2.85
CA MET A 66 -0.15 3.27 -1.70
C MET A 66 -0.74 2.77 -0.38
N ALA A 67 -2.05 2.55 -0.34
CA ALA A 67 -2.75 2.11 0.86
C ALA A 67 -2.39 0.67 1.24
N GLN A 68 -2.32 -0.24 0.28
CA GLN A 68 -2.04 -1.64 0.59
C GLN A 68 -0.65 -1.85 1.19
N THR A 69 0.35 -1.15 0.69
CA THR A 69 1.69 -1.17 1.31
C THR A 69 1.75 -0.26 2.52
N GLY A 70 1.38 1.01 2.33
CA GLY A 70 1.63 2.07 3.31
C GLY A 70 0.73 2.04 4.53
N MET A 71 -0.46 1.46 4.43
CA MET A 71 -1.43 1.37 5.52
C MET A 71 -1.69 -0.07 5.95
N VAL A 72 -2.05 -0.94 5.02
CA VAL A 72 -2.46 -2.31 5.36
C VAL A 72 -1.26 -3.15 5.81
N ALA A 73 -0.25 -3.30 4.97
CA ALA A 73 0.94 -4.08 5.33
C ALA A 73 1.65 -3.47 6.53
N PHE A 74 1.80 -2.16 6.53
CA PHE A 74 2.44 -1.45 7.63
C PHE A 74 1.65 -1.60 8.93
N GLY A 75 0.33 -1.46 8.88
CA GLY A 75 -0.54 -1.64 10.05
C GLY A 75 -0.44 -3.05 10.63
N ILE A 76 -0.38 -4.06 9.77
CA ILE A 76 -0.18 -5.45 10.21
C ILE A 76 1.14 -5.58 10.98
N TYR A 77 2.21 -5.03 10.45
CA TYR A 77 3.51 -5.06 11.13
C TYR A 77 3.47 -4.38 12.49
N LEU A 78 2.87 -3.19 12.56
CA LEU A 78 2.76 -2.44 13.82
C LEU A 78 1.93 -3.20 14.85
N MET A 79 0.87 -3.88 14.43
CA MET A 79 0.08 -4.75 15.31
C MET A 79 0.89 -5.96 15.78
N MET A 80 1.71 -6.54 14.92
CA MET A 80 2.62 -7.62 15.31
C MET A 80 3.60 -7.16 16.38
N LEU A 81 4.14 -5.94 16.25
CA LEU A 81 5.03 -5.36 17.26
C LEU A 81 4.32 -5.18 18.62
N ASN A 82 3.01 -4.94 18.60
CA ASN A 82 2.21 -4.82 19.82
C ASN A 82 1.78 -6.18 20.39
N GLY A 83 2.28 -7.28 19.85
CA GLY A 83 2.00 -8.62 20.35
C GLY A 83 0.76 -9.27 19.78
N GLU A 84 0.09 -8.64 18.79
CA GLU A 84 -1.05 -9.26 18.13
C GLU A 84 -0.62 -10.49 17.33
N LYS A 85 -1.35 -11.58 17.49
CA LYS A 85 -1.00 -12.86 16.84
C LYS A 85 -2.06 -13.37 15.88
N THR A 86 -3.28 -12.82 15.96
CA THR A 86 -4.41 -13.28 15.17
C THR A 86 -4.89 -12.15 14.26
N PHE A 87 -4.84 -12.41 12.94
CA PHE A 87 -5.22 -11.42 11.92
C PHE A 87 -6.39 -11.90 11.06
N LYS A 88 -6.95 -13.07 11.38
CA LYS A 88 -7.97 -13.74 10.56
C LYS A 88 -9.20 -12.88 10.29
N ASN A 89 -9.64 -12.12 11.29
CA ASN A 89 -10.85 -11.33 11.19
C ASN A 89 -10.55 -9.82 11.15
N MET A 90 -9.32 -9.46 10.81
CA MET A 90 -8.95 -8.05 10.75
C MET A 90 -9.11 -7.49 9.34
N ALA A 91 -9.49 -6.23 9.29
CA ALA A 91 -9.54 -5.46 8.06
C ALA A 91 -9.02 -4.06 8.34
N CYS A 92 -8.46 -3.42 7.33
CA CYS A 92 -8.07 -2.03 7.39
C CYS A 92 -9.07 -1.21 6.56
N MET A 93 -9.68 -0.22 7.18
CA MET A 93 -10.59 0.69 6.50
C MET A 93 -9.95 2.07 6.42
N LEU A 94 -9.85 2.62 5.22
CA LEU A 94 -9.43 4.01 5.05
C LEU A 94 -10.54 4.92 5.57
N THR A 95 -10.15 5.89 6.40
CA THR A 95 -11.08 6.88 6.94
C THR A 95 -10.88 8.24 6.29
N GLU A 96 -9.68 8.51 5.77
CA GLU A 96 -9.37 9.78 5.13
C GLU A 96 -8.18 9.63 4.21
N THR A 97 -8.25 10.22 3.02
CA THR A 97 -7.11 10.33 2.12
C THR A 97 -7.04 11.73 1.55
N ASN A 98 -5.82 12.24 1.42
CA ASN A 98 -5.56 13.53 0.78
C ASN A 98 -4.31 13.38 -0.07
N ILE A 99 -4.49 13.05 -1.35
CA ILE A 99 -3.42 12.70 -2.27
C ILE A 99 -3.39 13.70 -3.41
N LYS A 100 -2.18 14.18 -3.74
CA LYS A 100 -1.93 15.02 -4.91
C LYS A 100 -1.22 14.19 -5.97
N PHE A 101 -1.75 14.20 -7.18
CA PHE A 101 -1.22 13.45 -8.31
C PHE A 101 -0.38 14.40 -9.17
N LYS A 102 0.89 14.06 -9.38
CA LYS A 102 1.86 14.92 -10.06
C LYS A 102 2.15 14.49 -11.48
N LYS A 103 2.08 13.19 -11.76
CA LYS A 103 2.41 12.62 -13.07
C LYS A 103 1.45 11.50 -13.43
N GLN A 104 1.15 11.38 -14.73
CA GLN A 104 0.45 10.21 -15.26
C GLN A 104 1.35 8.98 -15.15
N VAL A 105 0.72 7.84 -14.90
CA VAL A 105 1.43 6.56 -14.79
C VAL A 105 0.89 5.61 -15.84
N THR A 106 1.74 5.27 -16.81
CA THR A 106 1.38 4.34 -17.87
C THR A 106 1.61 2.90 -17.43
N PRO A 107 0.95 1.91 -18.06
CA PRO A 107 1.19 0.50 -17.72
C PRO A 107 2.62 0.06 -18.05
N GLY A 108 3.04 -1.04 -17.47
CA GLY A 108 4.36 -1.61 -17.71
C GLY A 108 5.47 -1.03 -16.85
N GLN A 109 5.11 -0.27 -15.83
CA GLN A 109 6.07 0.30 -14.89
C GLN A 109 5.98 -0.37 -13.53
N ARG A 110 7.10 -0.42 -12.84
CA ARG A 110 7.11 -0.73 -11.40
C ARG A 110 7.07 0.58 -10.63
N VAL A 111 6.18 0.66 -9.64
CA VAL A 111 6.04 1.84 -8.80
C VAL A 111 6.45 1.50 -7.37
N TYR A 112 6.94 2.50 -6.63
CA TYR A 112 7.58 2.32 -5.33
C TYR A 112 6.87 3.19 -4.30
N VAL A 113 6.38 2.54 -3.24
CA VAL A 113 5.67 3.19 -2.14
C VAL A 113 6.64 3.46 -1.01
N HIS A 114 6.61 4.69 -0.48
CA HIS A 114 7.29 5.05 0.76
C HIS A 114 6.24 5.57 1.73
N SER A 115 6.13 4.96 2.90
CA SER A 115 5.17 5.40 3.93
C SER A 115 5.91 5.67 5.23
N GLU A 116 5.60 6.81 5.83
CA GLU A 116 6.16 7.24 7.11
C GLU A 116 5.04 7.39 8.12
N LYS A 117 5.20 6.75 9.27
CA LYS A 117 4.20 6.80 10.34
C LYS A 117 4.16 8.19 10.98
N LEU A 118 2.97 8.77 11.04
CA LEU A 118 2.70 9.99 11.81
C LEU A 118 2.10 9.65 13.17
N LEU A 119 1.20 8.67 13.20
CA LEU A 119 0.49 8.27 14.41
C LEU A 119 0.06 6.80 14.27
N PHE A 120 0.26 6.04 15.33
CA PHE A 120 -0.38 4.73 15.47
C PHE A 120 -0.86 4.57 16.90
N ARG A 121 -2.18 4.54 17.11
CA ARG A 121 -2.77 4.53 18.44
C ARG A 121 -4.17 3.96 18.39
N HIS A 122 -4.42 2.95 19.24
CA HIS A 122 -5.76 2.33 19.37
C HIS A 122 -6.32 1.88 18.01
N GLY A 123 -5.48 1.28 17.18
CA GLY A 123 -5.86 0.81 15.85
C GLY A 123 -5.94 1.88 14.77
N LYS A 124 -5.81 3.15 15.14
CA LYS A 124 -5.77 4.26 14.17
C LYS A 124 -4.35 4.48 13.68
N LEU A 125 -4.18 4.46 12.37
CA LEU A 125 -2.89 4.69 11.72
C LEU A 125 -3.00 5.89 10.79
N GLN A 126 -2.04 6.81 10.92
CA GLN A 126 -1.88 7.95 10.00
C GLN A 126 -0.47 7.94 9.44
N CYS A 127 -0.36 8.13 8.14
CA CYS A 127 0.93 8.12 7.46
C CYS A 127 1.03 9.21 6.41
N ASN A 128 2.25 9.70 6.20
CA ASN A 128 2.62 10.40 4.97
C ASN A 128 3.07 9.35 3.98
N ILE A 129 2.52 9.36 2.78
CA ILE A 129 2.81 8.33 1.78
C ILE A 129 3.16 9.00 0.46
N SER A 130 4.15 8.44 -0.21
CA SER A 130 4.60 8.90 -1.53
C SER A 130 4.77 7.72 -2.46
N LEU A 131 4.55 7.94 -3.74
CA LEU A 131 4.72 6.95 -4.79
C LEU A 131 5.72 7.47 -5.82
N TYR A 132 6.69 6.64 -6.18
CA TYR A 132 7.76 6.98 -7.12
C TYR A 132 7.82 5.97 -8.27
N ASN A 133 8.37 6.40 -9.40
CA ASN A 133 8.71 5.48 -10.49
C ASN A 133 10.16 4.98 -10.32
N SER A 134 10.64 4.14 -11.23
CA SER A 134 12.00 3.57 -11.17
C SER A 134 13.10 4.61 -11.39
N ALA A 135 12.77 5.76 -11.97
CA ALA A 135 13.69 6.90 -12.11
C ALA A 135 13.68 7.80 -10.85
N ASN A 136 13.00 7.35 -9.79
CA ASN A 136 12.87 8.08 -8.54
C ASN A 136 12.15 9.43 -8.67
N GLU A 137 11.28 9.54 -9.66
CA GLU A 137 10.42 10.71 -9.82
C GLU A 137 9.15 10.54 -9.00
N LEU A 138 8.72 11.61 -8.33
CA LEU A 138 7.50 11.61 -7.52
C LEU A 138 6.26 11.58 -8.42
N LEU A 139 5.44 10.55 -8.26
CA LEU A 139 4.20 10.38 -9.03
C LEU A 139 3.00 10.96 -8.31
N CYS A 140 2.87 10.67 -7.02
CA CYS A 140 1.83 11.23 -6.18
C CYS A 140 2.27 11.16 -4.72
N HIS A 141 1.64 11.98 -3.87
CA HIS A 141 1.95 12.00 -2.45
C HIS A 141 0.81 12.63 -1.65
N GLY A 142 0.82 12.36 -0.37
CA GLY A 142 -0.12 12.95 0.55
C GLY A 142 -0.16 12.21 1.88
N ASN A 143 -1.32 12.24 2.51
CA ASN A 143 -1.50 11.53 3.77
C ASN A 143 -2.75 10.66 3.72
N MET A 144 -2.73 9.62 4.51
CA MET A 144 -3.85 8.70 4.69
C MET A 144 -4.04 8.41 6.16
N SER A 145 -5.30 8.22 6.53
CA SER A 145 -5.68 7.71 7.86
C SER A 145 -6.54 6.47 7.66
N GLY A 146 -6.39 5.52 8.56
CA GLY A 146 -7.17 4.29 8.52
C GLY A 146 -7.35 3.70 9.90
N MET A 147 -8.28 2.76 10.00
CA MET A 147 -8.55 2.00 11.21
C MET A 147 -8.38 0.53 10.94
N LEU A 148 -7.68 -0.15 11.85
CA LEU A 148 -7.66 -1.60 11.88
C LEU A 148 -8.85 -2.06 12.72
N ILE A 149 -9.73 -2.82 12.11
CA ILE A 149 -10.98 -3.27 12.75
C ILE A 149 -11.08 -4.79 12.71
N THR A 150 -11.89 -5.32 13.62
CA THR A 150 -12.24 -6.74 13.61
C THR A 150 -13.53 -6.92 12.82
N LYS A 151 -13.50 -7.81 11.82
CA LYS A 151 -14.70 -8.15 11.05
C LYS A 151 -15.67 -8.97 11.91
N THR A 152 -16.92 -8.63 11.85
CA THR A 152 -17.98 -9.37 12.57
C THR A 152 -18.72 -10.34 11.66
#